data_42494df137ac4063a2ef0cbe95ab5b45
#
_entry.id   42494df137ac4063a2ef0cbe95ab5b45
#
_cell.length_a   1.000
_cell.length_b   1.000
_cell.length_c   1.000
_cell.angle_alpha   90.00
_cell.angle_beta   90.00
_cell.angle_gamma   90.00
#
_symmetry.space_group_name_H-M   'P 1'
#
loop_
_entity.id
_entity.type
_entity.pdbx_description
1 polymer ?
#
loop_
_entity_poly.entity_id
_entity_poly.type
_entity_poly.pdbx_seq_one_letter_code
_entity_poly.pdbx_strand_id
1 'polypeptide(L)'
;MYQALFQPFENVENLGGKAWQHSVNIDFIEQSNIKDCSIHCFHYQQMFEMLFKHLLETKSEFGSFSHNHKLHKLLEELIAYTAFRTNKSKYRMALQVITVCAEEYRYNFLIDCEGYKDSVQIANELLKELLAFEQAVTIV
;
A
#
# COMPACT_ATOMS: atom_id res chain seq x y z
N MET A 1 -6.50 12.87 4.32
CA MET A 1 -7.30 11.79 3.74
C MET A 1 -6.76 10.41 4.06
N TYR A 2 -5.52 10.11 3.70
CA TYR A 2 -4.95 8.77 3.98
C TYR A 2 -4.78 8.52 5.47
N GLN A 3 -4.32 9.52 6.22
CA GLN A 3 -4.15 9.40 7.67
C GLN A 3 -5.45 8.95 8.35
N ALA A 4 -6.58 9.50 7.93
CA ALA A 4 -7.88 9.12 8.49
C ALA A 4 -8.22 7.65 8.23
N LEU A 5 -7.87 7.13 7.05
CA LEU A 5 -8.08 5.73 6.71
C LEU A 5 -7.29 4.78 7.61
N PHE A 6 -6.11 5.21 8.05
CA PHE A 6 -5.21 4.41 8.87
C PHE A 6 -5.31 4.73 10.36
N GLN A 7 -6.32 5.50 10.79
CA GLN A 7 -6.47 5.88 12.18
C GLN A 7 -6.41 4.71 13.17
N PRO A 8 -6.99 3.54 12.90
CA PRO A 8 -6.87 2.40 13.82
C PRO A 8 -5.43 1.98 14.11
N PHE A 9 -4.48 2.36 13.27
CA PHE A 9 -3.06 2.04 13.45
C PHE A 9 -2.24 3.20 14.02
N GLU A 10 -2.88 4.31 14.40
CA GLU A 10 -2.18 5.48 14.93
C GLU A 10 -1.37 5.11 16.17
N ASN A 11 -0.06 5.40 16.11
CA ASN A 11 0.89 5.14 17.19
C ASN A 11 1.01 3.66 17.60
N VAL A 12 0.61 2.73 16.76
CA VAL A 12 0.77 1.30 17.02
C VAL A 12 2.19 0.88 16.59
N GLU A 13 2.88 0.13 17.44
CA GLU A 13 4.25 -0.32 17.19
C GLU A 13 4.27 -1.64 16.43
N ASN A 14 3.86 -1.61 15.15
CA ASN A 14 3.89 -2.76 14.27
C ASN A 14 3.91 -2.30 12.81
N LEU A 15 3.76 -3.24 11.87
CA LEU A 15 3.74 -2.91 10.44
C LEU A 15 2.55 -2.00 10.08
N GLY A 16 1.39 -2.18 10.73
CA GLY A 16 0.25 -1.30 10.54
C GLY A 16 0.56 0.13 10.97
N GLY A 17 1.26 0.30 12.08
CA GLY A 17 1.72 1.62 12.54
C GLY A 17 2.70 2.27 11.57
N LYS A 18 3.58 1.48 10.95
CA LYS A 18 4.48 2.00 9.90
C LYS A 18 3.69 2.46 8.67
N ALA A 19 2.65 1.72 8.28
CA ALA A 19 1.77 2.15 7.20
C ALA A 19 1.08 3.47 7.54
N TRP A 20 0.62 3.64 8.79
CA TRP A 20 0.03 4.89 9.26
C TRP A 20 1.03 6.06 9.16
N GLN A 21 2.28 5.86 9.55
CA GLN A 21 3.31 6.90 9.45
C GLN A 21 3.50 7.37 8.01
N HIS A 22 3.52 6.43 7.07
CA HIS A 22 3.62 6.78 5.65
C HIS A 22 2.36 7.52 5.17
N SER A 23 1.17 7.15 5.66
CA SER A 23 -0.07 7.85 5.31
C SER A 23 -0.06 9.31 5.76
N VAL A 24 0.52 9.60 6.93
CA VAL A 24 0.70 10.98 7.42
C VAL A 24 1.59 11.76 6.46
N ASN A 25 2.71 11.17 6.03
CA ASN A 25 3.63 11.81 5.09
C ASN A 25 2.97 12.07 3.74
N ILE A 26 2.14 11.16 3.25
CA ILE A 26 1.42 11.34 1.99
C ILE A 26 0.47 12.53 2.09
N ASP A 27 -0.31 12.62 3.16
CA ASP A 27 -1.23 13.74 3.35
C ASP A 27 -0.49 15.08 3.41
N PHE A 28 0.66 15.11 4.10
CA PHE A 28 1.50 16.30 4.16
C PHE A 28 1.99 16.72 2.77
N ILE A 29 2.46 15.76 1.98
CA ILE A 29 2.95 16.00 0.63
C ILE A 29 1.82 16.53 -0.27
N GLU A 30 0.63 15.95 -0.18
CA GLU A 30 -0.52 16.38 -0.98
C GLU A 30 -0.99 17.79 -0.63
N GLN A 31 -0.85 18.21 0.63
CA GLN A 31 -1.18 19.57 1.08
C GLN A 31 -0.12 20.59 0.70
N SER A 32 1.06 20.13 0.31
CA SER A 32 2.19 20.99 -0.08
C SER A 32 2.18 21.22 -1.58
N ASN A 33 2.80 22.31 -2.05
CA ASN A 33 2.91 22.59 -3.47
C ASN A 33 4.11 21.86 -4.11
N ILE A 34 4.37 20.63 -3.68
CA ILE A 34 5.45 19.80 -4.22
C ILE A 34 4.97 19.21 -5.54
N LYS A 35 5.63 19.57 -6.64
CA LYS A 35 5.27 19.11 -7.99
C LYS A 35 5.88 17.76 -8.33
N ASP A 36 7.02 17.43 -7.73
CA ASP A 36 7.70 16.17 -7.95
C ASP A 36 6.95 15.05 -7.22
N CYS A 37 6.46 14.08 -7.97
CA CYS A 37 5.68 12.96 -7.41
C CYS A 37 6.56 11.85 -6.82
N SER A 38 7.89 11.93 -6.94
CA SER A 38 8.74 10.83 -6.50
C SER A 38 8.68 10.58 -4.99
N ILE A 39 8.62 11.64 -4.19
CA ILE A 39 8.47 11.51 -2.74
C ILE A 39 7.10 10.90 -2.38
N HIS A 40 6.04 11.35 -3.05
CA HIS A 40 4.71 10.77 -2.88
C HIS A 40 4.73 9.27 -3.22
N CYS A 41 5.33 8.94 -4.34
CA CYS A 41 5.43 7.56 -4.81
C CYS A 41 6.16 6.66 -3.80
N PHE A 42 7.26 7.14 -3.23
CA PHE A 42 8.01 6.40 -2.22
C PHE A 42 7.13 6.07 -1.01
N HIS A 43 6.48 7.07 -0.44
CA HIS A 43 5.64 6.86 0.74
C HIS A 43 4.39 6.04 0.43
N TYR A 44 3.80 6.23 -0.76
CA TYR A 44 2.62 5.49 -1.19
C TYR A 44 2.93 3.99 -1.33
N GLN A 45 4.03 3.66 -1.98
CA GLN A 45 4.48 2.28 -2.12
C GLN A 45 4.77 1.66 -0.74
N GLN A 46 5.47 2.38 0.12
CA GLN A 46 5.78 1.90 1.47
C GLN A 46 4.53 1.69 2.31
N MET A 47 3.55 2.57 2.20
CA MET A 47 2.26 2.43 2.88
C MET A 47 1.60 1.10 2.49
N PHE A 48 1.52 0.81 1.19
CA PHE A 48 0.96 -0.45 0.69
C PHE A 48 1.79 -1.65 1.13
N GLU A 49 3.11 -1.57 1.01
CA GLU A 49 3.98 -2.69 1.37
C GLU A 49 3.81 -3.05 2.85
N MET A 50 3.79 -2.05 3.72
CA MET A 50 3.62 -2.27 5.16
C MET A 50 2.23 -2.85 5.47
N LEU A 51 1.19 -2.37 4.80
CA LEU A 51 -0.16 -2.89 4.99
C LEU A 51 -0.28 -4.35 4.52
N PHE A 52 0.23 -4.67 3.33
CA PHE A 52 0.23 -6.05 2.84
C PHE A 52 0.95 -6.99 3.81
N LYS A 53 2.12 -6.60 4.28
CA LYS A 53 2.91 -7.41 5.20
C LYS A 53 2.22 -7.56 6.55
N HIS A 54 1.57 -6.49 7.03
CA HIS A 54 0.77 -6.56 8.24
C HIS A 54 -0.37 -7.58 8.10
N LEU A 55 -1.08 -7.55 6.98
CA LEU A 55 -2.18 -8.49 6.73
C LEU A 55 -1.67 -9.92 6.59
N LEU A 56 -0.54 -10.12 5.92
CA LEU A 56 0.07 -11.45 5.83
C LEU A 56 0.49 -11.97 7.20
N GLU A 57 1.04 -11.12 8.06
CA GLU A 57 1.46 -11.51 9.40
C GLU A 57 0.27 -11.86 10.30
N THR A 58 -0.81 -11.06 10.22
CA THR A 58 -1.94 -11.19 11.14
C THR A 58 -3.07 -12.08 10.64
N LYS A 59 -3.24 -12.23 9.33
CA LYS A 59 -4.37 -12.94 8.73
C LYS A 59 -3.97 -14.24 8.04
N SER A 60 -2.68 -14.48 7.82
CA SER A 60 -2.26 -15.75 7.23
C SER A 60 -2.12 -16.82 8.31
N GLU A 61 -2.26 -18.07 7.88
CA GLU A 61 -2.13 -19.26 8.76
C GLU A 61 -0.73 -19.35 9.36
N PHE A 62 0.27 -18.87 8.65
CA PHE A 62 1.68 -18.99 9.09
C PHE A 62 2.15 -17.83 9.94
N GLY A 63 1.39 -16.73 10.04
CA GLY A 63 1.75 -15.58 10.86
C GLY A 63 3.05 -14.89 10.45
N SER A 64 3.46 -15.03 9.19
CA SER A 64 4.69 -14.43 8.67
C SER A 64 4.42 -13.70 7.37
N PHE A 65 5.34 -12.82 6.98
CA PHE A 65 5.23 -12.06 5.74
C PHE A 65 6.43 -12.32 4.84
N SER A 66 6.21 -12.06 3.55
CA SER A 66 7.24 -12.19 2.51
C SER A 66 8.29 -11.09 2.60
N HIS A 67 9.51 -11.39 2.14
CA HIS A 67 10.56 -10.38 1.94
C HIS A 67 10.42 -9.66 0.60
N ASN A 68 9.36 -9.92 -0.16
CA ASN A 68 9.11 -9.30 -1.44
C ASN A 68 8.72 -7.83 -1.25
N HIS A 69 9.15 -6.96 -2.18
CA HIS A 69 8.83 -5.54 -2.18
C HIS A 69 7.87 -5.16 -3.32
N LYS A 70 7.57 -6.09 -4.21
CA LYS A 70 6.72 -5.83 -5.37
C LYS A 70 5.26 -5.97 -4.97
N LEU A 71 4.51 -4.87 -5.05
CA LEU A 71 3.14 -4.82 -4.54
C LEU A 71 2.21 -5.85 -5.21
N HIS A 72 2.35 -6.05 -6.52
CA HIS A 72 1.51 -7.04 -7.21
C HIS A 72 1.80 -8.46 -6.75
N LYS A 73 3.05 -8.75 -6.36
CA LYS A 73 3.41 -10.06 -5.81
C LYS A 73 2.86 -10.23 -4.39
N LEU A 74 2.91 -9.17 -3.59
CA LEU A 74 2.32 -9.19 -2.25
C LEU A 74 0.81 -9.41 -2.30
N LEU A 75 0.13 -8.81 -3.28
CA LEU A 75 -1.30 -9.06 -3.48
C LEU A 75 -1.55 -10.54 -3.82
N GLU A 76 -0.76 -11.13 -4.71
CA GLU A 76 -0.88 -12.54 -5.05
C GLU A 76 -0.69 -13.44 -3.82
N GLU A 77 0.30 -13.12 -2.97
CA GLU A 77 0.54 -13.86 -1.74
C GLU A 77 -0.63 -13.71 -0.76
N LEU A 78 -1.18 -12.51 -0.62
CA LEU A 78 -2.31 -12.28 0.27
C LEU A 78 -3.53 -13.13 -0.15
N ILE A 79 -3.80 -13.17 -1.45
CA ILE A 79 -4.90 -14.00 -1.98
C ILE A 79 -4.61 -15.50 -1.77
N ALA A 80 -3.35 -15.91 -1.93
CA ALA A 80 -2.97 -17.31 -1.78
C ALA A 80 -3.03 -17.80 -0.33
N TYR A 81 -2.68 -16.94 0.64
CA TYR A 81 -2.46 -17.36 2.02
C TYR A 81 -3.50 -16.84 3.02
N THR A 82 -4.46 -16.05 2.58
CA THR A 82 -5.53 -15.52 3.44
C THR A 82 -6.89 -15.66 2.77
N ALA A 83 -7.94 -15.26 3.48
CA ALA A 83 -9.30 -15.25 2.94
C ALA A 83 -9.59 -14.04 2.04
N PHE A 84 -8.62 -13.14 1.86
CA PHE A 84 -8.82 -11.95 1.04
C PHE A 84 -9.09 -12.32 -0.42
N ARG A 85 -10.11 -11.71 -1.00
CA ARG A 85 -10.47 -11.89 -2.41
C ARG A 85 -10.75 -10.56 -3.05
N THR A 86 -10.25 -10.37 -4.27
CA THR A 86 -10.45 -9.15 -5.05
C THR A 86 -10.27 -9.45 -6.54
N ASN A 87 -10.63 -8.49 -7.38
CA ASN A 87 -10.33 -8.56 -8.81
C ASN A 87 -8.85 -8.22 -9.04
N LYS A 88 -8.01 -9.23 -8.93
CA LYS A 88 -6.55 -9.11 -9.07
C LYS A 88 -6.14 -8.45 -10.38
N SER A 89 -6.81 -8.80 -11.48
CA SER A 89 -6.48 -8.28 -12.80
C SER A 89 -6.68 -6.76 -12.89
N LYS A 90 -7.68 -6.24 -12.17
CA LYS A 90 -7.97 -4.79 -12.15
C LYS A 90 -6.81 -3.98 -11.56
N TYR A 91 -6.14 -4.53 -10.55
CA TYR A 91 -5.14 -3.77 -9.78
C TYR A 91 -3.70 -4.04 -10.18
N ARG A 92 -3.46 -5.13 -10.90
CA ARG A 92 -2.10 -5.58 -11.20
C ARG A 92 -1.22 -4.52 -11.84
N MET A 93 -1.71 -3.90 -12.91
CA MET A 93 -0.94 -2.89 -13.64
C MET A 93 -0.64 -1.67 -12.78
N ALA A 94 -1.65 -1.20 -12.04
CA ALA A 94 -1.46 -0.03 -11.15
C ALA A 94 -0.40 -0.31 -10.09
N LEU A 95 -0.43 -1.49 -9.48
CA LEU A 95 0.55 -1.87 -8.47
C LEU A 95 1.96 -2.01 -9.05
N GLN A 96 2.08 -2.50 -10.28
CA GLN A 96 3.37 -2.57 -10.98
C GLN A 96 3.93 -1.16 -11.23
N VAL A 97 3.10 -0.23 -11.71
CA VAL A 97 3.52 1.15 -11.96
C VAL A 97 4.01 1.80 -10.67
N ILE A 98 3.29 1.65 -9.58
CA ILE A 98 3.65 2.22 -8.28
C ILE A 98 5.00 1.64 -7.81
N THR A 99 5.18 0.33 -7.92
CA THR A 99 6.42 -0.34 -7.53
C THR A 99 7.60 0.18 -8.34
N VAL A 100 7.45 0.29 -9.66
CA VAL A 100 8.53 0.76 -10.54
C VAL A 100 8.88 2.22 -10.25
N CYS A 101 7.86 3.07 -10.04
CA CYS A 101 8.10 4.47 -9.67
C CYS A 101 8.91 4.60 -8.39
N ALA A 102 8.58 3.78 -7.38
CA ALA A 102 9.29 3.80 -6.11
C ALA A 102 10.74 3.30 -6.25
N GLU A 103 10.97 2.32 -7.12
CA GLU A 103 12.32 1.84 -7.43
C GLU A 103 13.14 2.90 -8.17
N GLU A 104 12.55 3.56 -9.16
CA GLU A 104 13.21 4.63 -9.93
C GLU A 104 13.55 5.83 -9.05
N TYR A 105 12.75 6.15 -8.07
CA TYR A 105 13.02 7.22 -7.11
C TYR A 105 14.41 7.07 -6.46
N ARG A 106 14.81 5.84 -6.15
CA ARG A 106 16.10 5.56 -5.50
C ARG A 106 17.29 5.87 -6.40
N TYR A 107 17.08 5.90 -7.70
CA TYR A 107 18.13 6.09 -8.71
C TYR A 107 18.04 7.44 -9.42
N ASN A 108 17.19 8.34 -8.95
CA ASN A 108 16.98 9.68 -9.52
C ASN A 108 16.55 9.68 -11.00
N PHE A 109 15.82 8.66 -11.44
CA PHE A 109 15.23 8.65 -12.78
C PHE A 109 13.98 9.52 -12.83
N LEU A 110 13.68 10.03 -14.04
CA LEU A 110 12.45 10.78 -14.26
C LEU A 110 11.24 9.84 -14.15
N ILE A 111 10.25 10.25 -13.36
CA ILE A 111 9.04 9.48 -13.15
C ILE A 111 7.90 10.12 -13.93
N ASP A 112 7.11 9.30 -14.65
CA ASP A 112 5.88 9.73 -15.28
C ASP A 112 4.81 9.98 -14.21
N CYS A 113 4.70 11.23 -13.76
CA CYS A 113 3.76 11.61 -12.70
C CYS A 113 2.30 11.45 -13.11
N GLU A 114 1.94 11.63 -14.37
CA GLU A 114 0.55 11.46 -14.79
C GLU A 114 0.12 10.00 -14.75
N GLY A 115 0.92 9.11 -15.30
CA GLY A 115 0.68 7.67 -15.25
C GLY A 115 0.66 7.17 -13.81
N TYR A 116 1.55 7.69 -12.97
CA TYR A 116 1.56 7.37 -11.55
C TYR A 116 0.26 7.80 -10.86
N LYS A 117 -0.22 9.02 -11.09
CA LYS A 117 -1.47 9.52 -10.49
C LYS A 117 -2.67 8.67 -10.89
N ASP A 118 -2.74 8.26 -12.14
CA ASP A 118 -3.81 7.38 -12.62
C ASP A 118 -3.77 6.04 -11.89
N SER A 119 -2.58 5.49 -11.68
CA SER A 119 -2.40 4.24 -10.95
C SER A 119 -2.81 4.39 -9.48
N VAL A 120 -2.52 5.54 -8.86
CA VAL A 120 -2.93 5.82 -7.48
C VAL A 120 -4.46 5.80 -7.35
N GLN A 121 -5.18 6.39 -8.30
CA GLN A 121 -6.65 6.40 -8.26
C GLN A 121 -7.20 4.97 -8.28
N ILE A 122 -6.65 4.11 -9.12
CA ILE A 122 -7.05 2.71 -9.18
C ILE A 122 -6.68 1.99 -7.90
N ALA A 123 -5.45 2.17 -7.42
CA ALA A 123 -4.95 1.51 -6.23
C ALA A 123 -5.69 1.95 -4.95
N ASN A 124 -6.22 3.17 -4.91
CA ASN A 124 -7.01 3.63 -3.77
C ASN A 124 -8.28 2.79 -3.57
N GLU A 125 -8.84 2.24 -4.62
CA GLU A 125 -9.98 1.32 -4.49
C GLU A 125 -9.54 0.04 -3.78
N LEU A 126 -8.39 -0.50 -4.15
CA LEU A 126 -7.82 -1.67 -3.47
C LEU A 126 -7.48 -1.36 -2.02
N LEU A 127 -6.94 -0.17 -1.74
CA LEU A 127 -6.62 0.25 -0.38
C LEU A 127 -7.84 0.16 0.53
N LYS A 128 -9.00 0.60 0.06
CA LYS A 128 -10.25 0.50 0.80
C LYS A 128 -10.65 -0.95 1.05
N GLU A 129 -10.47 -1.83 0.06
CA GLU A 129 -10.76 -3.25 0.22
C GLU A 129 -9.84 -3.89 1.27
N LEU A 130 -8.55 -3.55 1.24
CA LEU A 130 -7.58 -4.08 2.20
C LEU A 130 -7.90 -3.62 3.63
N LEU A 131 -8.25 -2.36 3.81
CA LEU A 131 -8.60 -1.83 5.13
C LEU A 131 -9.91 -2.44 5.64
N ALA A 132 -10.87 -2.69 4.77
CA ALA A 132 -12.10 -3.38 5.15
C ALA A 132 -11.79 -4.82 5.59
N PHE A 133 -10.89 -5.50 4.89
CA PHE A 133 -10.46 -6.85 5.25
C PHE A 133 -9.75 -6.87 6.61
N GLU A 134 -8.89 -5.89 6.87
CA GLU A 134 -8.21 -5.74 8.17
C GLU A 134 -9.21 -5.65 9.32
N GLN A 135 -10.28 -4.90 9.14
CA GLN A 135 -11.28 -4.65 10.18
C GLN A 135 -12.36 -5.73 10.26
N ALA A 136 -12.38 -6.67 9.32
CA ALA A 136 -13.37 -7.73 9.32
C ALA A 136 -13.21 -8.62 10.55
N VAL A 137 -14.29 -8.77 11.32
CA VAL A 137 -14.32 -9.65 12.48
C VAL A 137 -14.53 -11.08 11.98
N THR A 138 -13.62 -11.97 12.35
CA THR A 138 -13.79 -13.39 12.08
C THR A 138 -14.88 -13.91 13.01
N ILE A 139 -16.06 -14.20 12.46
CA ILE A 139 -17.12 -14.84 13.23
C ILE A 139 -16.82 -16.33 13.23
N VAL A 140 -16.50 -16.83 14.40
CA VAL A 140 -16.24 -18.26 14.61
C VAL A 140 -17.56 -18.94 15.00
#